data_a5c004efe2ac88715c5b27dea3a29390
#
_entry.id   a5c004efe2ac88715c5b27dea3a29390
#
_cell.length_a   1.000
_cell.length_b   1.000
_cell.length_c   1.000
_cell.angle_alpha   90.00
_cell.angle_beta   90.00
_cell.angle_gamma   90.00
#
_symmetry.space_group_name_H-M   'P 1'
#
loop_
_entity.id
_entity.type
_entity.pdbx_description
1 polymer ?
#
loop_
_entity_poly.entity_id
_entity_poly.type
_entity_poly.pdbx_seq_one_letter_code
_entity_poly.pdbx_strand_id
1 'polypeptide(L)'
;AASDVYKRQDSSDRLIATTNKPKIQLGELKRLKVSQVTGIGAFLDWGLEKDLLMPYKEQTTHVSEGSEYLVALYIDKSGRLAATMRINKYLEKSDTLVKDSAVTGTIIGITPDYRAYVAVEDKYDAFIPMSEVFEPLSVGEVIHGRVSRVREDGKLVISLKQKAYIQMDEDSVQIYDTTVKTGGSLGFTDLSLIHI
;
A
#
# COMPACT_ATOMS: atom_id res chain seq x y z
N ALA A 1 -37.17 -0.94 9.48
CA ALA A 1 -35.83 -0.55 9.10
C ALA A 1 -35.90 0.11 7.74
N ALA A 2 -35.65 1.42 7.64
CA ALA A 2 -35.56 2.11 6.38
C ALA A 2 -34.30 1.59 5.67
N SER A 3 -34.48 0.98 4.49
CA SER A 3 -33.33 0.63 3.66
C SER A 3 -32.71 1.92 3.11
N ASP A 4 -31.44 2.13 3.37
CA ASP A 4 -30.69 3.24 2.77
C ASP A 4 -30.69 3.07 1.26
N VAL A 5 -31.26 4.06 0.54
CA VAL A 5 -31.32 4.08 -0.91
C VAL A 5 -30.21 4.99 -1.42
N TYR A 6 -29.24 4.42 -2.14
CA TYR A 6 -28.14 5.17 -2.76
C TYR A 6 -28.60 5.69 -4.13
N LYS A 7 -28.45 7.00 -4.35
CA LYS A 7 -28.80 7.67 -5.60
C LYS A 7 -27.53 7.96 -6.40
N ARG A 8 -27.57 7.71 -7.71
CA ARG A 8 -26.52 8.10 -8.66
C ARG A 8 -27.15 8.49 -9.99
N GLN A 9 -26.43 9.26 -10.81
CA GLN A 9 -26.81 9.59 -12.18
C GLN A 9 -26.17 8.61 -13.17
N ASP A 10 -26.90 8.17 -14.18
CA ASP A 10 -26.37 7.38 -15.29
C ASP A 10 -25.80 8.30 -16.41
N SER A 11 -25.31 7.68 -17.49
CA SER A 11 -24.80 8.40 -18.66
C SER A 11 -25.86 9.23 -19.39
N SER A 12 -27.14 9.07 -19.05
CA SER A 12 -28.30 9.80 -19.60
C SER A 12 -28.89 10.79 -18.59
N ASP A 13 -28.15 11.14 -17.55
CA ASP A 13 -28.53 12.09 -16.48
C ASP A 13 -29.77 11.68 -15.67
N ARG A 14 -30.12 10.38 -15.69
CA ARG A 14 -31.22 9.83 -14.92
C ARG A 14 -30.78 9.39 -13.55
N LEU A 15 -31.59 9.67 -12.53
CA LEU A 15 -31.38 9.19 -11.18
C LEU A 15 -31.63 7.67 -11.11
N ILE A 16 -30.62 6.93 -10.72
CA ILE A 16 -30.71 5.52 -10.43
C ILE A 16 -30.68 5.35 -8.91
N ALA A 17 -31.65 4.63 -8.37
CA ALA A 17 -31.68 4.21 -6.98
C ALA A 17 -31.30 2.74 -6.88
N THR A 18 -30.48 2.39 -5.91
CA THR A 18 -30.09 1.01 -5.63
C THR A 18 -30.14 0.74 -4.14
N THR A 19 -30.49 -0.47 -3.77
CA THR A 19 -30.42 -0.99 -2.40
C THR A 19 -29.04 -1.59 -2.09
N ASN A 20 -28.20 -1.81 -3.14
CA ASN A 20 -26.85 -2.30 -2.97
C ASN A 20 -25.97 -1.23 -2.35
N LYS A 21 -25.27 -1.60 -1.28
CA LYS A 21 -24.33 -0.71 -0.60
C LYS A 21 -23.00 -0.66 -1.36
N PRO A 22 -22.53 0.53 -1.77
CA PRO A 22 -21.21 0.62 -2.39
C PRO A 22 -20.12 0.23 -1.39
N LYS A 23 -19.06 -0.42 -1.89
CA LYS A 23 -17.90 -0.84 -1.08
C LYS A 23 -17.03 0.34 -0.62
N ILE A 24 -17.14 1.49 -1.29
CA ILE A 24 -16.32 2.69 -1.04
C ILE A 24 -17.19 3.95 -1.14
N GLN A 25 -16.93 4.94 -0.30
CA GLN A 25 -17.60 6.24 -0.31
C GLN A 25 -16.66 7.35 -0.84
N LEU A 26 -17.25 8.50 -1.15
CA LEU A 26 -16.49 9.65 -1.68
C LEU A 26 -15.41 10.09 -0.68
N GLY A 27 -14.17 10.13 -1.16
CA GLY A 27 -13.00 10.51 -0.37
C GLY A 27 -12.39 9.37 0.46
N GLU A 28 -13.03 8.20 0.53
CA GLU A 28 -12.47 7.04 1.20
C GLU A 28 -11.40 6.33 0.35
N LEU A 29 -10.55 5.57 1.04
CA LEU A 29 -9.57 4.65 0.48
C LEU A 29 -10.07 3.21 0.64
N LYS A 30 -9.99 2.43 -0.44
CA LYS A 30 -10.37 1.01 -0.41
C LYS A 30 -9.62 0.22 -1.47
N ARG A 31 -9.33 -1.04 -1.15
CA ARG A 31 -8.88 -2.00 -2.17
C ARG A 31 -10.07 -2.47 -2.97
N LEU A 32 -10.01 -2.27 -4.29
CA LEU A 32 -11.04 -2.71 -5.23
C LEU A 32 -10.42 -3.62 -6.28
N LYS A 33 -11.19 -4.63 -6.66
CA LYS A 33 -10.79 -5.59 -7.69
C LYS A 33 -11.08 -5.03 -9.08
N VAL A 34 -10.13 -5.21 -9.99
CA VAL A 34 -10.29 -4.86 -11.41
C VAL A 34 -11.14 -5.94 -12.09
N SER A 35 -12.29 -5.53 -12.61
CA SER A 35 -13.19 -6.40 -13.38
C SER A 35 -12.74 -6.49 -14.84
N GLN A 36 -12.29 -5.38 -15.42
CA GLN A 36 -11.92 -5.30 -16.83
C GLN A 36 -10.94 -4.14 -17.08
N VAL A 37 -10.03 -4.33 -18.04
CA VAL A 37 -9.17 -3.27 -18.59
C VAL A 37 -9.59 -2.97 -20.04
N THR A 38 -9.77 -1.68 -20.36
CA THR A 38 -10.28 -1.21 -21.66
C THR A 38 -9.42 -0.08 -22.20
N GLY A 39 -9.67 0.37 -23.43
CA GLY A 39 -8.93 1.47 -24.05
C GLY A 39 -9.06 2.85 -23.37
N ILE A 40 -9.93 3.02 -22.38
CA ILE A 40 -10.13 4.28 -21.63
C ILE A 40 -9.63 4.21 -20.18
N GLY A 41 -9.36 3.02 -19.67
CA GLY A 41 -8.94 2.78 -18.30
C GLY A 41 -9.40 1.42 -17.80
N ALA A 42 -9.30 1.21 -16.49
CA ALA A 42 -9.76 0.01 -15.81
C ALA A 42 -11.13 0.23 -15.16
N PHE A 43 -11.94 -0.81 -15.13
CA PHE A 43 -13.21 -0.86 -14.41
C PHE A 43 -13.04 -1.66 -13.14
N LEU A 44 -13.55 -1.15 -12.02
CA LEU A 44 -13.39 -1.70 -10.69
C LEU A 44 -14.74 -2.12 -10.11
N ASP A 45 -14.80 -3.32 -9.54
CA ASP A 45 -15.97 -3.76 -8.78
C ASP A 45 -16.06 -3.01 -7.45
N TRP A 46 -17.01 -2.13 -7.33
CA TRP A 46 -17.30 -1.36 -6.12
C TRP A 46 -18.65 -1.71 -5.47
N GLY A 47 -19.26 -2.85 -5.89
CA GLY A 47 -20.47 -3.40 -5.29
C GLY A 47 -21.77 -2.88 -5.90
N LEU A 48 -21.73 -2.08 -6.95
CA LEU A 48 -22.91 -1.63 -7.70
C LEU A 48 -22.92 -2.28 -9.09
N GLU A 49 -24.10 -2.24 -9.76
CA GLU A 49 -24.30 -2.89 -11.07
C GLU A 49 -23.33 -2.40 -12.16
N LYS A 50 -22.97 -1.11 -12.14
CA LYS A 50 -21.98 -0.57 -13.06
C LYS A 50 -20.67 -0.36 -12.34
N ASP A 51 -19.62 -0.94 -12.87
CA ASP A 51 -18.27 -0.80 -12.36
C ASP A 51 -17.78 0.64 -12.33
N LEU A 52 -16.87 0.95 -11.45
CA LEU A 52 -16.27 2.26 -11.26
C LEU A 52 -15.09 2.43 -12.23
N LEU A 53 -15.12 3.44 -13.08
CA LEU A 53 -14.03 3.75 -14.00
C LEU A 53 -12.82 4.33 -13.25
N MET A 54 -11.63 3.78 -13.52
CA MET A 54 -10.33 4.34 -13.18
C MET A 54 -9.60 4.71 -14.49
N PRO A 55 -9.60 5.99 -14.92
CA PRO A 55 -8.93 6.40 -16.15
C PRO A 55 -7.43 6.14 -16.13
N TYR A 56 -6.79 5.91 -17.28
CA TYR A 56 -5.34 5.68 -17.37
C TYR A 56 -4.49 6.76 -16.69
N LYS A 57 -4.87 8.04 -16.82
CA LYS A 57 -4.16 9.15 -16.18
C LYS A 57 -4.18 9.12 -14.65
N GLU A 58 -5.11 8.37 -14.06
CA GLU A 58 -5.25 8.19 -12.62
C GLU A 58 -4.56 6.92 -12.10
N GLN A 59 -3.98 6.11 -12.98
CA GLN A 59 -3.20 4.93 -12.64
C GLN A 59 -1.73 5.34 -12.40
N THR A 60 -1.11 4.80 -11.36
CA THR A 60 0.31 5.04 -11.03
C THR A 60 1.21 3.87 -11.43
N THR A 61 0.61 2.74 -11.80
CA THR A 61 1.27 1.54 -12.31
C THR A 61 0.41 0.86 -13.36
N HIS A 62 0.98 -0.14 -14.04
CA HIS A 62 0.21 -1.00 -14.93
C HIS A 62 -0.83 -1.81 -14.15
N VAL A 63 -2.07 -1.79 -14.62
CA VAL A 63 -3.21 -2.42 -13.96
C VAL A 63 -3.61 -3.67 -14.71
N SER A 64 -3.78 -4.79 -13.99
CA SER A 64 -4.17 -6.09 -14.55
C SER A 64 -5.55 -6.51 -14.06
N GLU A 65 -6.32 -7.16 -14.95
CA GLU A 65 -7.62 -7.74 -14.60
C GLU A 65 -7.49 -8.78 -13.48
N GLY A 66 -8.48 -8.82 -12.60
CA GLY A 66 -8.53 -9.74 -11.47
C GLY A 66 -7.68 -9.32 -10.26
N SER A 67 -6.75 -8.36 -10.41
CA SER A 67 -5.92 -7.83 -9.31
C SER A 67 -6.66 -6.78 -8.51
N GLU A 68 -6.21 -6.57 -7.26
CA GLU A 68 -6.76 -5.55 -6.36
C GLU A 68 -5.78 -4.39 -6.20
N TYR A 69 -6.32 -3.16 -6.24
CA TYR A 69 -5.53 -1.95 -6.07
C TYR A 69 -6.17 -1.03 -5.03
N LEU A 70 -5.32 -0.37 -4.25
CA LEU A 70 -5.75 0.67 -3.32
C LEU A 70 -6.08 1.93 -4.09
N VAL A 71 -7.33 2.37 -4.01
CA VAL A 71 -7.87 3.52 -4.76
C VAL A 71 -8.70 4.42 -3.86
N ALA A 72 -8.83 5.68 -4.27
CA ALA A 72 -9.78 6.62 -3.71
C ALA A 72 -10.94 6.88 -4.68
N LEU A 73 -12.13 7.09 -4.13
CA LEU A 73 -13.29 7.54 -4.90
C LEU A 73 -13.29 9.06 -4.95
N TYR A 74 -13.38 9.62 -6.16
CA TYR A 74 -13.46 11.07 -6.38
C TYR A 74 -14.48 11.44 -7.44
N ILE A 75 -14.82 12.72 -7.50
CA ILE A 75 -15.65 13.28 -8.57
C ILE A 75 -14.72 13.91 -9.62
N ASP A 76 -14.84 13.47 -10.86
CA ASP A 76 -14.07 14.01 -11.96
C ASP A 76 -14.57 15.41 -12.41
N LYS A 77 -13.88 16.02 -13.39
CA LYS A 77 -14.25 17.34 -13.92
C LYS A 77 -15.61 17.35 -14.63
N SER A 78 -16.14 16.21 -15.00
CA SER A 78 -17.46 16.05 -15.64
C SER A 78 -18.57 15.78 -14.62
N GLY A 79 -18.28 15.81 -13.31
CA GLY A 79 -19.23 15.53 -12.25
C GLY A 79 -19.51 14.04 -12.03
N ARG A 80 -18.72 13.13 -12.61
CA ARG A 80 -18.90 11.69 -12.48
C ARG A 80 -17.99 11.11 -11.39
N LEU A 81 -18.48 10.06 -10.72
CA LEU A 81 -17.67 9.26 -9.81
C LEU A 81 -16.62 8.46 -10.58
N ALA A 82 -15.39 8.53 -10.14
CA ALA A 82 -14.25 7.82 -10.72
C ALA A 82 -13.27 7.39 -9.61
N ALA A 83 -12.43 6.38 -9.91
CA ALA A 83 -11.37 5.94 -9.02
C ALA A 83 -10.01 6.56 -9.41
N THR A 84 -9.15 6.76 -8.43
CA THR A 84 -7.76 7.18 -8.62
C THR A 84 -6.81 6.39 -7.73
N MET A 85 -5.64 6.04 -8.27
CA MET A 85 -4.51 5.53 -7.50
C MET A 85 -3.61 6.65 -6.95
N ARG A 86 -3.85 7.91 -7.31
CA ARG A 86 -3.14 9.09 -6.80
C ARG A 86 -3.69 9.49 -5.44
N ILE A 87 -3.48 8.62 -4.45
CA ILE A 87 -4.16 8.65 -3.15
C ILE A 87 -3.48 9.53 -2.10
N ASN A 88 -2.31 10.10 -2.35
CA ASN A 88 -1.51 10.86 -1.38
C ASN A 88 -2.32 11.93 -0.61
N LYS A 89 -3.27 12.60 -1.29
CA LYS A 89 -4.12 13.64 -0.67
C LYS A 89 -5.25 13.10 0.20
N TYR A 90 -5.52 11.82 0.15
CA TYR A 90 -6.56 11.14 0.93
C TYR A 90 -6.00 10.41 2.14
N LEU A 91 -4.67 10.30 2.23
CA LEU A 91 -4.00 9.70 3.37
C LEU A 91 -4.06 10.64 4.57
N GLU A 92 -4.28 10.05 5.72
CA GLU A 92 -4.34 10.74 6.99
C GLU A 92 -2.96 10.82 7.64
N LYS A 93 -2.81 11.75 8.55
CA LYS A 93 -1.67 11.81 9.46
C LYS A 93 -1.92 10.84 10.61
N SER A 94 -0.88 10.16 11.07
CA SER A 94 -1.04 9.27 12.22
C SER A 94 -0.82 10.02 13.52
N ASP A 95 -1.77 9.88 14.42
CA ASP A 95 -1.70 10.30 15.82
C ASP A 95 -1.59 9.12 16.80
N THR A 96 -1.74 7.89 16.28
CA THR A 96 -1.78 6.66 17.09
C THR A 96 -0.52 5.82 16.97
N LEU A 97 0.14 5.84 15.80
CA LEU A 97 1.35 5.06 15.56
C LEU A 97 2.58 5.75 16.16
N VAL A 98 3.33 5.02 16.95
CA VAL A 98 4.53 5.49 17.63
C VAL A 98 5.80 4.86 17.03
N LYS A 99 6.95 5.40 17.40
CA LYS A 99 8.24 4.82 17.03
C LYS A 99 8.29 3.34 17.41
N ASP A 100 8.87 2.54 16.53
CA ASP A 100 9.04 1.08 16.64
C ASP A 100 7.75 0.25 16.50
N SER A 101 6.59 0.86 16.23
CA SER A 101 5.38 0.11 15.84
C SER A 101 5.63 -0.68 14.57
N ALA A 102 5.34 -1.99 14.60
CA ALA A 102 5.31 -2.81 13.38
C ALA A 102 4.11 -2.41 12.54
N VAL A 103 4.30 -2.24 11.24
CA VAL A 103 3.28 -1.77 10.30
C VAL A 103 3.36 -2.51 8.99
N THR A 104 2.21 -2.63 8.34
CA THR A 104 2.10 -3.08 6.95
C THR A 104 1.69 -1.89 6.09
N GLY A 105 2.30 -1.75 4.94
CA GLY A 105 1.98 -0.66 4.03
C GLY A 105 2.04 -1.05 2.57
N THR A 106 1.39 -0.26 1.72
CA THR A 106 1.41 -0.42 0.25
C THR A 106 2.20 0.70 -0.37
N ILE A 107 3.13 0.38 -1.26
CA ILE A 107 3.88 1.37 -2.02
C ILE A 107 2.94 2.01 -3.05
N ILE A 108 2.76 3.32 -2.95
CA ILE A 108 1.85 4.10 -3.79
C ILE A 108 2.56 4.96 -4.82
N GLY A 109 3.86 5.11 -4.69
CA GLY A 109 4.68 5.86 -5.62
C GLY A 109 6.15 5.83 -5.25
N ILE A 110 7.01 5.94 -6.26
CA ILE A 110 8.46 5.98 -6.11
C ILE A 110 8.95 7.22 -6.84
N THR A 111 9.77 8.03 -6.18
CA THR A 111 10.39 9.21 -6.79
C THR A 111 11.68 8.86 -7.53
N PRO A 112 12.16 9.72 -8.46
CA PRO A 112 13.41 9.47 -9.18
C PRO A 112 14.64 9.34 -8.27
N ASP A 113 14.60 9.90 -7.06
CA ASP A 113 15.61 9.76 -6.01
C ASP A 113 15.38 8.50 -5.13
N TYR A 114 14.61 7.52 -5.64
CA TYR A 114 14.32 6.23 -5.01
C TYR A 114 13.68 6.30 -3.61
N ARG A 115 13.03 7.40 -3.28
CA ARG A 115 12.20 7.50 -2.10
C ARG A 115 10.84 6.88 -2.39
N ALA A 116 10.38 5.93 -1.56
CA ALA A 116 9.09 5.30 -1.74
C ALA A 116 8.03 5.94 -0.82
N TYR A 117 6.90 6.34 -1.39
CA TYR A 117 5.71 6.74 -0.64
C TYR A 117 4.87 5.51 -0.33
N VAL A 118 4.34 5.45 0.88
CA VAL A 118 3.65 4.28 1.42
C VAL A 118 2.34 4.70 2.06
N ALA A 119 1.27 3.96 1.76
CA ALA A 119 0.03 4.00 2.52
C ALA A 119 0.10 2.94 3.62
N VAL A 120 0.39 3.34 4.85
CA VAL A 120 0.44 2.43 6.01
C VAL A 120 -0.98 2.12 6.45
N GLU A 121 -1.28 0.81 6.62
CA GLU A 121 -2.61 0.30 6.97
C GLU A 121 -3.71 0.80 6.02
N ASP A 122 -3.34 1.06 4.74
CA ASP A 122 -4.20 1.65 3.70
C ASP A 122 -4.83 3.01 4.12
N LYS A 123 -4.24 3.70 5.09
CA LYS A 123 -4.80 4.90 5.71
C LYS A 123 -3.78 6.02 5.93
N TYR A 124 -2.61 5.72 6.48
CA TYR A 124 -1.67 6.75 6.95
C TYR A 124 -0.57 7.07 5.95
N ASP A 125 -0.23 8.37 5.85
CA ASP A 125 0.83 8.88 4.97
C ASP A 125 2.21 8.58 5.55
N ALA A 126 2.99 7.82 4.79
CA ALA A 126 4.32 7.42 5.17
C ALA A 126 5.28 7.44 3.98
N PHE A 127 6.58 7.40 4.27
CA PHE A 127 7.60 7.17 3.26
C PHE A 127 8.77 6.36 3.80
N ILE A 128 9.46 5.70 2.87
CA ILE A 128 10.71 4.99 3.10
C ILE A 128 11.82 5.85 2.51
N PRO A 129 12.83 6.30 3.31
CA PRO A 129 13.99 7.01 2.79
C PRO A 129 14.85 6.07 1.93
N MET A 130 15.56 6.63 0.95
CA MET A 130 16.48 5.88 0.07
C MET A 130 17.48 5.01 0.84
N SER A 131 17.96 5.48 1.99
CA SER A 131 18.91 4.74 2.85
C SER A 131 18.35 3.43 3.44
N GLU A 132 17.04 3.23 3.37
CA GLU A 132 16.35 2.04 3.87
C GLU A 132 15.89 1.12 2.73
N VAL A 133 16.09 1.51 1.47
CA VAL A 133 15.72 0.75 0.27
C VAL A 133 16.94 -0.06 -0.17
N PHE A 134 16.92 -1.37 0.03
CA PHE A 134 18.02 -2.29 -0.31
C PHE A 134 17.70 -3.12 -1.55
N GLU A 135 16.43 -3.28 -1.87
CA GLU A 135 15.93 -4.03 -3.01
C GLU A 135 15.04 -3.14 -3.88
N PRO A 136 14.93 -3.43 -5.18
CA PRO A 136 14.01 -2.69 -6.05
C PRO A 136 12.58 -2.82 -5.56
N LEU A 137 11.94 -1.70 -5.24
CA LEU A 137 10.55 -1.65 -4.82
C LEU A 137 9.64 -1.40 -6.03
N SER A 138 8.41 -1.89 -5.97
CA SER A 138 7.41 -1.72 -7.02
C SER A 138 6.15 -1.03 -6.49
N VAL A 139 5.54 -0.18 -7.31
CA VAL A 139 4.25 0.45 -6.95
C VAL A 139 3.16 -0.62 -6.90
N GLY A 140 2.38 -0.63 -5.81
CA GLY A 140 1.38 -1.66 -5.50
C GLY A 140 1.89 -2.79 -4.62
N GLU A 141 3.19 -2.87 -4.39
CA GLU A 141 3.80 -3.87 -3.52
C GLU A 141 3.42 -3.62 -2.06
N VAL A 142 3.15 -4.71 -1.34
CA VAL A 142 2.88 -4.68 0.10
C VAL A 142 4.20 -4.93 0.83
N ILE A 143 4.54 -4.03 1.73
CA ILE A 143 5.76 -4.10 2.54
C ILE A 143 5.42 -4.25 4.02
N HIS A 144 6.31 -4.91 4.74
CA HIS A 144 6.29 -4.99 6.18
C HIS A 144 7.50 -4.24 6.73
N GLY A 145 7.28 -3.42 7.72
CA GLY A 145 8.34 -2.61 8.30
C GLY A 145 7.95 -2.11 9.69
N ARG A 146 8.73 -1.17 10.20
CA ARG A 146 8.45 -0.51 11.46
C ARG A 146 8.55 1.01 11.31
N VAL A 147 7.83 1.71 12.16
CA VAL A 147 7.92 3.17 12.25
C VAL A 147 9.30 3.53 12.85
N SER A 148 10.16 4.12 12.06
CA SER A 148 11.47 4.63 12.50
C SER A 148 11.30 5.91 13.33
N ARG A 149 10.46 6.82 12.84
CA ARG A 149 10.07 8.05 13.55
C ARG A 149 8.76 8.59 13.00
N VAL A 150 8.08 9.37 13.82
CA VAL A 150 6.96 10.23 13.40
C VAL A 150 7.51 11.65 13.21
N ARG A 151 7.22 12.28 12.08
CA ARG A 151 7.63 13.66 11.81
C ARG A 151 6.68 14.65 12.48
N GLU A 152 7.12 15.90 12.62
CA GLU A 152 6.31 17.00 13.16
C GLU A 152 5.06 17.28 12.32
N ASP A 153 5.12 17.00 11.01
CA ASP A 153 3.98 17.11 10.09
C ASP A 153 3.01 15.92 10.18
N GLY A 154 3.25 14.95 11.09
CA GLY A 154 2.43 13.75 11.30
C GLY A 154 2.65 12.64 10.28
N LYS A 155 3.61 12.78 9.35
CA LYS A 155 3.97 11.71 8.41
C LYS A 155 4.90 10.70 9.07
N LEU A 156 4.73 9.45 8.71
CA LEU A 156 5.54 8.35 9.22
C LEU A 156 6.78 8.13 8.37
N VAL A 157 7.89 7.82 9.00
CA VAL A 157 9.10 7.32 8.34
C VAL A 157 9.22 5.84 8.64
N ILE A 158 9.24 5.01 7.59
CA ILE A 158 9.30 3.56 7.72
C ILE A 158 10.72 3.07 7.49
N SER A 159 11.16 2.13 8.33
CA SER A 159 12.37 1.34 8.15
C SER A 159 11.98 -0.09 7.79
N LEU A 160 12.62 -0.63 6.77
CA LEU A 160 12.47 -2.04 6.36
C LEU A 160 13.43 -2.95 7.13
N LYS A 161 14.43 -2.37 7.80
CA LYS A 161 15.39 -3.12 8.61
C LYS A 161 14.77 -3.63 9.91
N GLN A 162 15.04 -4.85 10.23
CA GLN A 162 14.80 -5.35 11.59
C GLN A 162 15.69 -4.60 12.61
N LYS A 163 15.28 -4.57 13.86
CA LYS A 163 16.15 -4.04 14.92
C LYS A 163 17.41 -4.89 14.99
N ALA A 164 18.58 -4.25 15.10
CA ALA A 164 19.87 -4.92 15.12
C ALA A 164 19.95 -6.08 16.14
N TYR A 165 19.30 -5.95 17.30
CA TYR A 165 19.30 -7.01 18.31
C TYR A 165 18.46 -8.25 17.89
N ILE A 166 17.35 -8.05 17.13
CA ILE A 166 16.54 -9.17 16.62
C ILE A 166 17.34 -9.92 15.56
N GLN A 167 18.00 -9.19 14.67
CA GLN A 167 18.87 -9.81 13.67
C GLN A 167 20.06 -10.55 14.29
N MET A 168 20.65 -9.99 15.35
CA MET A 168 21.70 -10.68 16.10
C MET A 168 21.22 -12.00 16.74
N ASP A 169 19.98 -12.06 17.24
CA ASP A 169 19.40 -13.30 17.79
C ASP A 169 19.17 -14.34 16.67
N GLU A 170 18.66 -13.94 15.52
CA GLU A 170 18.48 -14.83 14.37
C GLU A 170 19.81 -15.34 13.83
N ASP A 171 20.80 -14.47 13.67
CA ASP A 171 22.16 -14.82 13.24
C ASP A 171 22.84 -15.76 14.25
N SER A 172 22.62 -15.53 15.55
CA SER A 172 23.16 -16.39 16.62
C SER A 172 22.57 -17.79 16.55
N VAL A 173 21.28 -17.93 16.28
CA VAL A 173 20.62 -19.24 16.09
C VAL A 173 21.16 -19.94 14.84
N GLN A 174 21.34 -19.22 13.74
CA GLN A 174 21.90 -19.79 12.51
C GLN A 174 23.35 -20.25 12.70
N ILE A 175 24.18 -19.47 13.40
CA ILE A 175 25.56 -19.82 13.72
C ILE A 175 25.58 -21.06 14.60
N TYR A 176 24.73 -21.11 15.63
CA TYR A 176 24.61 -22.25 16.53
C TYR A 176 24.20 -23.53 15.78
N ASP A 177 23.14 -23.46 14.97
CA ASP A 177 22.65 -24.59 14.17
C ASP A 177 23.70 -25.10 13.18
N THR A 178 24.44 -24.19 12.56
CA THR A 178 25.52 -24.53 11.63
C THR A 178 26.68 -25.17 12.36
N THR A 179 27.05 -24.66 13.54
CA THR A 179 28.11 -25.20 14.37
C THR A 179 27.79 -26.63 14.84
N VAL A 180 26.53 -26.85 15.25
CA VAL A 180 26.07 -28.19 15.65
C VAL A 180 26.12 -29.18 14.50
N LYS A 181 25.67 -28.78 13.29
CA LYS A 181 25.68 -29.61 12.07
C LYS A 181 27.08 -29.94 11.58
N THR A 182 28.06 -29.07 11.82
CA THR A 182 29.45 -29.25 11.39
C THR A 182 30.34 -29.88 12.48
N GLY A 183 29.75 -30.44 13.54
CA GLY A 183 30.50 -31.13 14.61
C GLY A 183 31.31 -30.20 15.50
N GLY A 184 30.89 -28.96 15.68
CA GLY A 184 31.49 -27.99 16.61
C GLY A 184 32.64 -27.17 16.02
N SER A 185 32.89 -27.23 14.71
CA SER A 185 33.91 -26.42 14.04
C SER A 185 33.31 -25.66 12.85
N LEU A 186 33.36 -24.34 12.93
CA LEU A 186 33.09 -23.47 11.78
C LEU A 186 34.43 -23.23 11.09
N GLY A 187 34.54 -23.67 9.83
CA GLY A 187 35.73 -23.45 8.97
C GLY A 187 35.90 -21.98 8.51
N PHE A 188 35.34 -21.02 9.25
CA PHE A 188 35.34 -19.61 8.90
C PHE A 188 36.41 -18.85 9.69
N THR A 189 37.07 -17.91 9.02
CA THR A 189 37.92 -16.91 9.67
C THR A 189 37.07 -15.75 10.17
N ASP A 190 37.55 -14.95 11.12
CA ASP A 190 36.84 -13.79 11.67
C ASP A 190 36.27 -12.83 10.62
N LEU A 191 36.90 -12.72 9.43
CA LEU A 191 36.45 -11.88 8.31
C LEU A 191 35.29 -12.50 7.52
N SER A 192 35.10 -13.82 7.53
CA SER A 192 33.98 -14.46 6.82
C SER A 192 32.67 -14.43 7.59
N LEU A 193 32.72 -14.23 8.91
CA LEU A 193 31.52 -14.04 9.75
C LEU A 193 30.80 -12.70 9.49
N ILE A 194 31.52 -11.71 8.93
CA ILE A 194 30.95 -10.38 8.62
C ILE A 194 30.05 -10.43 7.38
N HIS A 195 30.15 -11.48 6.55
CA HIS A 195 29.40 -11.64 5.29
C HIS A 195 28.27 -12.69 5.35
N ILE A 196 28.01 -13.25 6.51
CA ILE A 196 26.84 -14.10 6.75
C ILE A 196 25.70 -13.23 7.25
#